data_30cec5923b94003d717f2b369425e77e
#
_entry.id   30cec5923b94003d717f2b369425e77e
#
_cell.length_a   1.000
_cell.length_b   1.000
_cell.length_c   1.000
_cell.angle_alpha   90.00
_cell.angle_beta   90.00
_cell.angle_gamma   90.00
#
_symmetry.space_group_name_H-M   'P 1'
#
loop_
_entity.id
_entity.type
_entity.pdbx_description
1 polymer ?
#
loop_
_entity_poly.entity_id
_entity_poly.type
_entity_poly.pdbx_seq_one_letter_code
_entity_poly.pdbx_strand_id
1 'polypeptide(L)'
;KVGHFDFEGYHFNLVDLPGTYSLSTYTPEELYVRKYIIEQHPDIIINVIDASNIERNLYLTTQLIDMDVPMIIALNMYDELRESGNNLDADQLGALLGTPIVPTIGKTGEGIKELFRQTIKIAEGKQRIARHIHINHGVLLEENIAQIERLIRKNPEPHQNYSARFLSIKLLENDSQVEGIVRQLDNCNEIFAQRELCQKNILKEINEDSESTITDAKYGFIQGALKETFKKANRHKRLMTKQIDAVVTHQLWGYPIFLLLM
;
A
#
# COMPACT_ATOMS: atom_id res chain seq x y z
N LYS A 1 17.37 1.79 -10.54
CA LYS A 1 18.81 2.01 -10.25
C LYS A 1 19.23 1.09 -9.12
N VAL A 2 20.52 0.73 -9.06
CA VAL A 2 21.07 -0.13 -8.00
C VAL A 2 22.12 0.68 -7.23
N GLY A 3 22.02 0.66 -5.89
CA GLY A 3 22.99 1.27 -4.98
C GLY A 3 23.47 0.24 -3.96
N HIS A 4 24.70 0.40 -3.50
CA HIS A 4 25.31 -0.48 -2.48
C HIS A 4 25.91 0.38 -1.38
N PHE A 5 25.71 -0.02 -0.13
CA PHE A 5 26.33 0.64 1.02
C PHE A 5 26.35 -0.27 2.24
N ASP A 6 27.24 0.04 3.18
CA ASP A 6 27.37 -0.70 4.43
C ASP A 6 26.77 0.13 5.58
N PHE A 7 26.00 -0.52 6.45
CA PHE A 7 25.40 0.11 7.62
C PHE A 7 25.28 -0.89 8.78
N GLU A 8 25.84 -0.53 9.94
CA GLU A 8 25.82 -1.33 11.17
C GLU A 8 26.22 -2.81 10.98
N GLY A 9 27.22 -3.06 10.10
CA GLY A 9 27.74 -4.41 9.83
C GLY A 9 26.98 -5.21 8.77
N TYR A 10 25.96 -4.64 8.15
CA TYR A 10 25.19 -5.22 7.05
C TYR A 10 25.55 -4.57 5.73
N HIS A 11 25.62 -5.36 4.68
CA HIS A 11 25.75 -4.89 3.30
C HIS A 11 24.37 -4.78 2.66
N PHE A 12 23.99 -3.56 2.26
CA PHE A 12 22.71 -3.28 1.61
C PHE A 12 22.86 -3.20 0.10
N ASN A 13 22.05 -3.98 -0.62
CA ASN A 13 21.82 -3.87 -2.05
C ASN A 13 20.46 -3.18 -2.25
N LEU A 14 20.47 -1.89 -2.47
CA LEU A 14 19.25 -1.10 -2.63
C LEU A 14 18.90 -0.98 -4.12
N VAL A 15 17.69 -1.34 -4.47
CA VAL A 15 17.17 -1.22 -5.84
C VAL A 15 16.02 -0.22 -5.86
N ASP A 16 16.22 0.86 -6.63
CA ASP A 16 15.21 1.87 -6.87
C ASP A 16 14.30 1.45 -8.02
N LEU A 17 13.02 1.26 -7.71
CA LEU A 17 11.98 0.88 -8.66
C LEU A 17 11.17 2.11 -9.09
N PRO A 18 10.51 2.07 -10.26
CA PRO A 18 9.58 3.13 -10.66
C PRO A 18 8.51 3.40 -9.61
N GLY A 19 8.16 4.67 -9.42
CA GLY A 19 7.07 5.04 -8.52
C GLY A 19 5.72 4.56 -9.05
N THR A 20 4.94 3.92 -8.19
CA THR A 20 3.61 3.42 -8.54
C THR A 20 2.66 3.60 -7.36
N TYR A 21 1.36 3.66 -7.65
CA TYR A 21 0.29 3.73 -6.65
C TYR A 21 -0.44 2.39 -6.47
N SER A 22 -0.22 1.45 -7.36
CA SER A 22 -0.80 0.11 -7.30
C SER A 22 0.12 -0.93 -7.96
N LEU A 23 -0.18 -2.21 -7.76
CA LEU A 23 0.45 -3.34 -8.43
C LEU A 23 -0.53 -4.01 -9.41
N SER A 24 -1.39 -3.21 -10.02
CA SER A 24 -2.27 -3.65 -11.11
C SER A 24 -1.45 -3.90 -12.39
N THR A 25 -2.11 -4.37 -13.42
CA THR A 25 -1.47 -4.61 -14.74
C THR A 25 -1.78 -3.51 -15.76
N TYR A 26 -2.28 -2.37 -15.29
CA TYR A 26 -2.74 -1.30 -16.18
C TYR A 26 -1.61 -0.45 -16.76
N THR A 27 -0.51 -0.26 -16.01
CA THR A 27 0.65 0.51 -16.51
C THR A 27 1.90 -0.35 -16.60
N PRO A 28 2.83 -0.04 -17.54
CA PRO A 28 4.10 -0.74 -17.65
C PRO A 28 4.94 -0.68 -16.37
N GLU A 29 4.87 0.44 -15.64
CA GLU A 29 5.59 0.67 -14.40
C GLU A 29 5.08 -0.27 -13.29
N GLU A 30 3.77 -0.35 -13.11
CA GLU A 30 3.12 -1.26 -12.13
C GLU A 30 3.47 -2.71 -12.42
N LEU A 31 3.38 -3.08 -13.70
CA LEU A 31 3.75 -4.41 -14.16
C LEU A 31 5.21 -4.74 -13.88
N TYR A 32 6.12 -3.79 -14.16
CA TYR A 32 7.56 -3.96 -13.91
C TYR A 32 7.85 -4.13 -12.41
N VAL A 33 7.29 -3.27 -11.55
CA VAL A 33 7.48 -3.34 -10.10
C VAL A 33 6.99 -4.69 -9.56
N ARG A 34 5.78 -5.09 -9.93
CA ARG A 34 5.21 -6.37 -9.52
C ARG A 34 6.07 -7.56 -9.96
N LYS A 35 6.46 -7.58 -11.25
CA LYS A 35 7.33 -8.63 -11.80
C LYS A 35 8.68 -8.68 -11.08
N TYR A 36 9.27 -7.52 -10.80
CA TYR A 36 10.52 -7.44 -10.07
C TYR A 36 10.41 -8.06 -8.66
N ILE A 37 9.39 -7.71 -7.91
CA ILE A 37 9.15 -8.24 -6.55
C ILE A 37 9.05 -9.77 -6.59
N ILE A 38 8.31 -10.30 -7.57
CA ILE A 38 8.03 -11.72 -7.70
C ILE A 38 9.25 -12.52 -8.19
N GLU A 39 10.01 -12.00 -9.15
CA GLU A 39 11.13 -12.73 -9.75
C GLU A 39 12.42 -12.60 -8.95
N GLN A 40 12.64 -11.46 -8.31
CA GLN A 40 13.90 -11.19 -7.60
C GLN A 40 13.83 -11.49 -6.10
N HIS A 41 12.63 -11.71 -5.54
CA HIS A 41 12.44 -12.04 -4.13
C HIS A 41 13.25 -11.17 -3.18
N PRO A 42 13.06 -9.82 -3.18
CA PRO A 42 13.81 -8.97 -2.29
C PRO A 42 13.59 -9.38 -0.83
N ASP A 43 14.63 -9.34 -0.01
CA ASP A 43 14.52 -9.69 1.41
C ASP A 43 13.52 -8.80 2.14
N ILE A 44 13.48 -7.51 1.78
CA ILE A 44 12.57 -6.52 2.39
C ILE A 44 12.22 -5.45 1.36
N ILE A 45 10.98 -5.03 1.37
CA ILE A 45 10.49 -3.88 0.59
C ILE A 45 10.44 -2.65 1.49
N ILE A 46 11.10 -1.57 1.07
CA ILE A 46 10.91 -0.24 1.66
C ILE A 46 9.84 0.48 0.85
N ASN A 47 8.63 0.54 1.37
CA ASN A 47 7.53 1.26 0.74
C ASN A 47 7.56 2.73 1.16
N VAL A 48 7.98 3.61 0.26
CA VAL A 48 8.08 5.05 0.51
C VAL A 48 6.74 5.71 0.18
N ILE A 49 6.07 6.22 1.21
CA ILE A 49 4.76 6.86 1.07
C ILE A 49 4.83 8.34 1.47
N ASP A 50 4.04 9.16 0.79
CA ASP A 50 3.88 10.57 1.07
C ASP A 50 2.89 10.79 2.24
N ALA A 51 3.37 11.35 3.35
CA ALA A 51 2.57 11.63 4.54
C ALA A 51 1.44 12.65 4.28
N SER A 52 1.58 13.52 3.27
CA SER A 52 0.54 14.50 2.92
C SER A 52 -0.64 13.89 2.15
N ASN A 53 -0.41 12.74 1.47
CA ASN A 53 -1.39 12.00 0.67
C ASN A 53 -1.54 10.54 1.11
N ILE A 54 -1.53 10.30 2.41
CA ILE A 54 -1.39 8.97 3.01
C ILE A 54 -2.46 7.98 2.55
N GLU A 55 -3.73 8.39 2.46
CA GLU A 55 -4.85 7.50 2.10
C GLU A 55 -4.63 6.85 0.73
N ARG A 56 -4.24 7.64 -0.28
CA ARG A 56 -3.96 7.14 -1.62
C ARG A 56 -2.73 6.21 -1.66
N ASN A 57 -1.69 6.57 -0.92
CA ASN A 57 -0.44 5.81 -0.90
C ASN A 57 -0.57 4.48 -0.15
N LEU A 58 -1.46 4.38 0.83
CA LEU A 58 -1.73 3.14 1.55
C LEU A 58 -2.39 2.06 0.68
N TYR A 59 -2.97 2.41 -0.48
CA TYR A 59 -3.54 1.42 -1.39
C TYR A 59 -2.48 0.44 -1.90
N LEU A 60 -1.31 0.93 -2.33
CA LEU A 60 -0.17 0.07 -2.67
C LEU A 60 0.26 -0.79 -1.47
N THR A 61 0.27 -0.22 -0.26
CA THR A 61 0.59 -0.97 0.95
C THR A 61 -0.34 -2.17 1.15
N THR A 62 -1.64 -2.01 0.91
CA THR A 62 -2.59 -3.13 1.02
C THR A 62 -2.29 -4.25 0.03
N GLN A 63 -1.86 -3.92 -1.17
CA GLN A 63 -1.50 -4.91 -2.19
C GLN A 63 -0.19 -5.64 -1.86
N LEU A 64 0.78 -4.95 -1.26
CA LEU A 64 2.01 -5.56 -0.76
C LEU A 64 1.73 -6.51 0.43
N ILE A 65 0.78 -6.15 1.31
CA ILE A 65 0.30 -7.04 2.39
C ILE A 65 -0.32 -8.31 1.78
N ASP A 66 -1.15 -8.18 0.75
CA ASP A 66 -1.76 -9.34 0.07
C ASP A 66 -0.71 -10.26 -0.57
N MET A 67 0.41 -9.71 -1.04
CA MET A 67 1.54 -10.49 -1.58
C MET A 67 2.33 -11.25 -0.50
N ASP A 68 2.15 -10.90 0.76
CA ASP A 68 2.82 -11.51 1.92
C ASP A 68 4.36 -11.34 1.88
N VAL A 69 4.83 -10.17 1.46
CA VAL A 69 6.26 -9.85 1.40
C VAL A 69 6.69 -9.03 2.61
N PRO A 70 7.88 -9.30 3.19
CA PRO A 70 8.40 -8.49 4.29
C PRO A 70 8.57 -7.04 3.86
N MET A 71 8.00 -6.10 4.61
CA MET A 71 8.12 -4.68 4.26
C MET A 71 8.24 -3.77 5.47
N ILE A 72 8.70 -2.56 5.20
CA ILE A 72 8.71 -1.42 6.11
C ILE A 72 8.20 -0.20 5.36
N ILE A 73 7.46 0.66 6.03
CA ILE A 73 6.97 1.92 5.47
C ILE A 73 7.90 3.06 5.87
N ALA A 74 8.47 3.75 4.89
CA ALA A 74 9.10 5.05 5.06
C ALA A 74 8.04 6.14 4.83
N LEU A 75 7.54 6.74 5.93
CA LEU A 75 6.55 7.81 5.88
C LEU A 75 7.26 9.13 5.61
N ASN A 76 7.45 9.43 4.34
CA ASN A 76 8.21 10.59 3.88
C ASN A 76 7.39 11.88 3.85
N MET A 77 8.06 13.03 3.71
CA MET A 77 7.45 14.36 3.80
C MET A 77 6.73 14.59 5.15
N TYR A 78 7.28 14.03 6.20
CA TYR A 78 6.69 14.09 7.53
C TYR A 78 6.71 15.52 8.13
N ASP A 79 7.62 16.37 7.67
CA ASP A 79 7.64 17.81 7.93
C ASP A 79 6.36 18.50 7.44
N GLU A 80 5.92 18.22 6.23
CA GLU A 80 4.68 18.78 5.67
C GLU A 80 3.44 18.36 6.47
N LEU A 81 3.40 17.10 6.91
CA LEU A 81 2.36 16.61 7.80
C LEU A 81 2.32 17.42 9.10
N ARG A 82 3.48 17.62 9.75
CA ARG A 82 3.61 18.41 10.98
C ARG A 82 3.23 19.88 10.77
N GLU A 83 3.71 20.51 9.69
CA GLU A 83 3.41 21.90 9.35
C GLU A 83 1.92 22.12 9.06
N SER A 84 1.23 21.15 8.49
CA SER A 84 -0.22 21.20 8.29
C SER A 84 -1.01 21.18 9.60
N GLY A 85 -0.34 20.89 10.73
CA GLY A 85 -0.93 20.73 12.05
C GLY A 85 -1.66 19.40 12.23
N ASN A 86 -1.60 18.51 11.24
CA ASN A 86 -2.14 17.15 11.35
C ASN A 86 -1.23 16.31 12.24
N ASN A 87 -1.80 15.30 12.86
CA ASN A 87 -1.07 14.34 13.67
C ASN A 87 -1.43 12.91 13.25
N LEU A 88 -0.42 12.08 13.08
CA LEU A 88 -0.54 10.66 12.79
C LEU A 88 0.18 9.85 13.85
N ASP A 89 -0.51 8.90 14.45
CA ASP A 89 0.10 7.88 15.29
C ASP A 89 0.68 6.77 14.39
N ALA A 90 1.96 6.92 14.04
CA ALA A 90 2.65 6.00 13.13
C ALA A 90 2.82 4.61 13.75
N ASP A 91 3.00 4.52 15.06
CA ASP A 91 3.16 3.23 15.76
C ASP A 91 1.84 2.45 15.78
N GLN A 92 0.73 3.12 16.09
CA GLN A 92 -0.59 2.50 16.06
C GLN A 92 -0.99 2.10 14.62
N LEU A 93 -0.73 2.97 13.63
CA LEU A 93 -0.99 2.63 12.23
C LEU A 93 -0.15 1.42 11.79
N GLY A 94 1.13 1.39 12.16
CA GLY A 94 2.00 0.26 11.89
C GLY A 94 1.50 -1.04 12.51
N ALA A 95 0.99 -0.98 13.73
CA ALA A 95 0.38 -2.13 14.41
C ALA A 95 -0.88 -2.64 13.70
N LEU A 96 -1.72 -1.73 13.17
CA LEU A 96 -2.91 -2.07 12.38
C LEU A 96 -2.56 -2.66 11.01
N LEU A 97 -1.49 -2.17 10.38
CA LEU A 97 -1.01 -2.66 9.08
C LEU A 97 -0.07 -3.87 9.19
N GLY A 98 0.33 -4.27 10.41
CA GLY A 98 1.29 -5.34 10.64
C GLY A 98 2.69 -5.06 10.10
N THR A 99 3.02 -3.80 9.83
CA THR A 99 4.31 -3.39 9.29
C THR A 99 4.83 -2.15 9.99
N PRO A 100 6.12 -2.08 10.31
CA PRO A 100 6.70 -0.89 10.95
C PRO A 100 6.61 0.33 10.05
N ILE A 101 6.36 1.49 10.65
CA ILE A 101 6.33 2.78 9.96
C ILE A 101 7.39 3.68 10.58
N VAL A 102 8.26 4.21 9.74
CA VAL A 102 9.30 5.16 10.18
C VAL A 102 9.06 6.51 9.52
N PRO A 103 8.78 7.57 10.30
CA PRO A 103 8.72 8.92 9.78
C PRO A 103 10.07 9.34 9.20
N THR A 104 10.08 9.88 8.00
CA THR A 104 11.30 10.31 7.31
C THR A 104 11.12 11.67 6.65
N ILE A 105 12.24 12.39 6.49
CA ILE A 105 12.32 13.63 5.70
C ILE A 105 13.49 13.46 4.75
N GLY A 106 13.21 13.03 3.53
CA GLY A 106 14.24 12.73 2.53
C GLY A 106 15.16 13.91 2.22
N LYS A 107 14.65 15.15 2.30
CA LYS A 107 15.43 16.37 2.06
C LYS A 107 16.54 16.59 3.09
N THR A 108 16.32 16.25 4.35
CA THR A 108 17.27 16.42 5.46
C THR A 108 17.99 15.15 5.88
N GLY A 109 17.46 13.99 5.47
CA GLY A 109 17.93 12.68 5.93
C GLY A 109 17.42 12.27 7.32
N GLU A 110 16.50 13.06 7.91
CA GLU A 110 15.87 12.71 9.19
C GLU A 110 15.13 11.37 9.06
N GLY A 111 15.28 10.49 10.04
CA GLY A 111 14.63 9.18 10.08
C GLY A 111 15.31 8.08 9.26
N ILE A 112 16.20 8.41 8.31
CA ILE A 112 16.81 7.41 7.39
C ILE A 112 17.64 6.36 8.15
N LYS A 113 18.43 6.76 9.13
CA LYS A 113 19.22 5.80 9.94
C LYS A 113 18.30 4.85 10.72
N GLU A 114 17.22 5.35 11.27
CA GLU A 114 16.24 4.53 11.99
C GLU A 114 15.51 3.58 11.03
N LEU A 115 15.17 4.04 9.83
CA LEU A 115 14.58 3.19 8.77
C LEU A 115 15.47 1.96 8.52
N PHE A 116 16.77 2.13 8.31
CA PHE A 116 17.70 1.02 8.08
C PHE A 116 17.87 0.12 9.31
N ARG A 117 17.88 0.68 10.53
CA ARG A 117 17.90 -0.15 11.75
C ARG A 117 16.66 -1.03 11.89
N GLN A 118 15.50 -0.47 11.59
CA GLN A 118 14.26 -1.25 11.62
C GLN A 118 14.23 -2.30 10.50
N THR A 119 14.79 -2.00 9.33
CA THR A 119 14.97 -2.96 8.23
C THR A 119 15.84 -4.15 8.69
N ILE A 120 16.97 -3.89 9.35
CA ILE A 120 17.82 -4.96 9.94
C ILE A 120 17.02 -5.82 10.92
N LYS A 121 16.25 -5.21 11.81
CA LYS A 121 15.43 -5.96 12.78
C LYS A 121 14.38 -6.86 12.12
N ILE A 122 13.82 -6.44 10.99
CA ILE A 122 12.90 -7.27 10.20
C ILE A 122 13.67 -8.46 9.62
N ALA A 123 14.82 -8.21 8.96
CA ALA A 123 15.66 -9.26 8.39
C ALA A 123 16.12 -10.30 9.42
N GLU A 124 16.39 -9.86 10.64
CA GLU A 124 16.76 -10.74 11.76
C GLU A 124 15.57 -11.44 12.45
N GLY A 125 14.32 -11.18 12.01
CA GLY A 125 13.11 -11.70 12.66
C GLY A 125 12.86 -11.13 14.08
N LYS A 126 13.52 -10.03 14.44
CA LYS A 126 13.43 -9.40 15.78
C LYS A 126 12.35 -8.32 15.86
N GLN A 127 11.71 -7.97 14.75
CA GLN A 127 10.67 -6.94 14.72
C GLN A 127 9.32 -7.51 15.22
N ARG A 128 8.79 -6.93 16.31
CA ARG A 128 7.54 -7.41 16.93
C ARG A 128 6.28 -7.04 16.16
N ILE A 129 6.32 -5.95 15.38
CA ILE A 129 5.18 -5.41 14.63
C ILE A 129 5.05 -6.14 13.30
N ALA A 130 6.16 -6.58 12.68
CA ALA A 130 6.11 -7.32 11.43
C ALA A 130 5.43 -8.68 11.66
N ARG A 131 4.13 -8.72 11.43
CA ARG A 131 3.29 -9.92 11.53
C ARG A 131 2.64 -10.17 10.20
N HIS A 132 2.40 -11.45 9.89
CA HIS A 132 1.51 -11.79 8.78
C HIS A 132 0.08 -11.34 9.12
N ILE A 133 -0.27 -10.15 8.68
CA ILE A 133 -1.64 -9.63 8.75
C ILE A 133 -2.28 -9.86 7.40
N HIS A 134 -3.49 -10.36 7.41
CA HIS A 134 -4.35 -10.39 6.23
C HIS A 134 -5.38 -9.27 6.37
N ILE A 135 -5.52 -8.47 5.32
CA ILE A 135 -6.61 -7.51 5.24
C ILE A 135 -7.92 -8.31 5.24
N ASN A 136 -8.81 -7.98 6.18
CA ASN A 136 -10.14 -8.55 6.20
C ASN A 136 -11.04 -7.76 5.24
N HIS A 137 -11.42 -8.39 4.15
CA HIS A 137 -12.26 -7.80 3.12
C HIS A 137 -13.76 -7.90 3.44
N GLY A 138 -14.14 -8.37 4.63
CA GLY A 138 -15.51 -8.64 5.01
C GLY A 138 -15.92 -10.10 4.74
N VAL A 139 -16.93 -10.56 5.49
CA VAL A 139 -17.31 -11.98 5.55
C VAL A 139 -17.54 -12.58 4.16
N LEU A 140 -18.33 -11.90 3.33
CA LEU A 140 -18.67 -12.41 1.99
C LEU A 140 -17.43 -12.59 1.10
N LEU A 141 -16.54 -11.58 1.01
CA LEU A 141 -15.34 -11.68 0.21
C LEU A 141 -14.38 -12.74 0.75
N GLU A 142 -14.20 -12.82 2.08
CA GLU A 142 -13.32 -13.81 2.70
C GLU A 142 -13.78 -15.25 2.45
N GLU A 143 -15.08 -15.51 2.48
CA GLU A 143 -15.64 -16.82 2.14
C GLU A 143 -15.36 -17.19 0.68
N ASN A 144 -15.56 -16.27 -0.25
CA ASN A 144 -15.31 -16.49 -1.67
C ASN A 144 -13.81 -16.64 -1.97
N ILE A 145 -12.94 -15.84 -1.36
CA ILE A 145 -11.47 -15.95 -1.45
C ILE A 145 -11.04 -17.34 -0.95
N ALA A 146 -11.52 -17.78 0.24
CA ALA A 146 -11.15 -19.04 0.83
C ALA A 146 -11.57 -20.26 -0.03
N GLN A 147 -12.66 -20.15 -0.79
CA GLN A 147 -13.08 -21.23 -1.70
C GLN A 147 -12.09 -21.43 -2.84
N ILE A 148 -11.65 -20.34 -3.47
CA ILE A 148 -10.65 -20.39 -4.56
C ILE A 148 -9.29 -20.79 -3.99
N GLU A 149 -8.89 -20.25 -2.85
CA GLU A 149 -7.62 -20.53 -2.19
C GLU A 149 -7.46 -22.05 -1.89
N ARG A 150 -8.52 -22.72 -1.41
CA ARG A 150 -8.49 -24.16 -1.17
C ARG A 150 -8.20 -24.96 -2.42
N LEU A 151 -8.70 -24.53 -3.57
CA LEU A 151 -8.46 -25.21 -4.85
C LEU A 151 -7.03 -24.99 -5.34
N ILE A 152 -6.52 -23.76 -5.21
CA ILE A 152 -5.14 -23.43 -5.57
C ILE A 152 -4.16 -24.24 -4.71
N ARG A 153 -4.40 -24.34 -3.41
CA ARG A 153 -3.56 -25.11 -2.46
C ARG A 153 -3.50 -26.61 -2.71
N LYS A 154 -4.36 -27.19 -3.56
CA LYS A 154 -4.26 -28.59 -3.97
C LYS A 154 -3.06 -28.89 -4.88
N ASN A 155 -2.47 -27.83 -5.47
CA ASN A 155 -1.32 -27.97 -6.37
C ASN A 155 -0.02 -27.82 -5.58
N PRO A 156 0.95 -28.73 -5.73
CA PRO A 156 2.21 -28.67 -4.99
C PRO A 156 3.10 -27.50 -5.41
N GLU A 157 2.89 -26.94 -6.61
CA GLU A 157 3.72 -25.89 -7.17
C GLU A 157 2.89 -24.88 -8.00
N PRO A 158 2.60 -23.77 -7.58
CA PRO A 158 2.98 -22.46 -8.10
C PRO A 158 3.35 -21.51 -6.97
N HIS A 159 3.39 -22.05 -5.75
CA HIS A 159 3.49 -21.29 -4.52
C HIS A 159 4.91 -20.85 -4.17
N GLN A 160 5.91 -21.20 -4.97
CA GLN A 160 7.28 -20.74 -4.68
C GLN A 160 7.39 -19.22 -4.67
N ASN A 161 6.53 -18.53 -5.44
CA ASN A 161 6.63 -17.09 -5.66
C ASN A 161 5.35 -16.30 -5.32
N TYR A 162 4.22 -16.99 -5.04
CA TYR A 162 2.94 -16.32 -4.79
C TYR A 162 2.17 -17.01 -3.67
N SER A 163 1.59 -16.27 -2.75
CA SER A 163 0.64 -16.86 -1.82
C SER A 163 -0.65 -17.28 -2.54
N ALA A 164 -1.23 -18.41 -2.12
CA ALA A 164 -2.50 -18.86 -2.70
C ALA A 164 -3.62 -17.84 -2.50
N ARG A 165 -3.57 -17.10 -1.40
CA ARG A 165 -4.48 -15.99 -1.11
C ARG A 165 -4.34 -14.85 -2.12
N PHE A 166 -3.10 -14.42 -2.40
CA PHE A 166 -2.85 -13.39 -3.41
C PHE A 166 -3.39 -13.81 -4.78
N LEU A 167 -3.12 -15.04 -5.21
CA LEU A 167 -3.65 -15.56 -6.47
C LEU A 167 -5.17 -15.56 -6.49
N SER A 168 -5.81 -15.92 -5.38
CA SER A 168 -7.28 -15.94 -5.26
C SER A 168 -7.89 -14.55 -5.37
N ILE A 169 -7.32 -13.56 -4.67
CA ILE A 169 -7.76 -12.17 -4.73
C ILE A 169 -7.61 -11.64 -6.16
N LYS A 170 -6.45 -11.87 -6.77
CA LYS A 170 -6.16 -11.39 -8.14
C LYS A 170 -7.01 -12.08 -9.21
N LEU A 171 -7.38 -13.35 -9.02
CA LEU A 171 -8.36 -14.01 -9.89
C LEU A 171 -9.75 -13.36 -9.81
N LEU A 172 -10.19 -12.97 -8.62
CA LEU A 172 -11.44 -12.24 -8.43
C LEU A 172 -11.37 -10.82 -9.01
N GLU A 173 -10.20 -10.21 -9.06
CA GLU A 173 -9.91 -8.92 -9.71
C GLU A 173 -9.71 -9.06 -11.25
N ASN A 174 -9.91 -10.24 -11.85
CA ASN A 174 -9.73 -10.54 -13.27
C ASN A 174 -8.31 -10.24 -13.80
N ASP A 175 -7.29 -10.44 -12.98
CA ASP A 175 -5.91 -10.18 -13.33
C ASP A 175 -5.40 -11.18 -14.37
N SER A 176 -5.11 -10.70 -15.57
CA SER A 176 -4.73 -11.52 -16.74
C SER A 176 -3.42 -12.29 -16.55
N GLN A 177 -2.46 -11.75 -15.77
CA GLN A 177 -1.20 -12.46 -15.48
C GLN A 177 -1.44 -13.63 -14.54
N VAL A 178 -2.24 -13.40 -13.49
CA VAL A 178 -2.61 -14.47 -12.56
C VAL A 178 -3.44 -15.52 -13.26
N GLU A 179 -4.33 -15.15 -14.17
CA GLU A 179 -5.00 -16.13 -15.02
C GLU A 179 -4.01 -17.00 -15.79
N GLY A 180 -2.96 -16.39 -16.38
CA GLY A 180 -1.92 -17.12 -17.08
C GLY A 180 -1.16 -18.11 -16.20
N ILE A 181 -0.90 -17.77 -14.94
CA ILE A 181 -0.27 -18.64 -13.95
C ILE A 181 -1.22 -19.81 -13.60
N VAL A 182 -2.48 -19.50 -13.30
CA VAL A 182 -3.47 -20.50 -12.88
C VAL A 182 -3.82 -21.48 -14.01
N ARG A 183 -3.75 -21.03 -15.28
CA ARG A 183 -3.94 -21.93 -16.45
C ARG A 183 -2.92 -23.08 -16.52
N GLN A 184 -1.78 -22.94 -15.84
CA GLN A 184 -0.73 -23.97 -15.80
C GLN A 184 -0.96 -25.02 -14.71
N LEU A 185 -1.98 -24.84 -13.85
CA LEU A 185 -2.31 -25.78 -12.78
C LEU A 185 -3.15 -26.95 -13.27
N ASP A 186 -2.96 -28.13 -12.71
CA ASP A 186 -3.67 -29.37 -13.09
C ASP A 186 -5.19 -29.23 -12.97
N ASN A 187 -5.67 -28.51 -11.96
CA ASN A 187 -7.09 -28.28 -11.70
C ASN A 187 -7.59 -26.90 -12.14
N CYS A 188 -6.94 -26.26 -13.13
CA CYS A 188 -7.28 -24.91 -13.58
C CYS A 188 -8.76 -24.74 -13.94
N ASN A 189 -9.38 -25.73 -14.59
CA ASN A 189 -10.80 -25.67 -14.95
C ASN A 189 -11.71 -25.61 -13.71
N GLU A 190 -11.38 -26.34 -12.64
CA GLU A 190 -12.11 -26.29 -11.38
C GLU A 190 -11.98 -24.92 -10.70
N ILE A 191 -10.77 -24.35 -10.74
CA ILE A 191 -10.47 -23.00 -10.18
C ILE A 191 -11.25 -21.94 -10.94
N PHE A 192 -11.23 -21.95 -12.28
CA PHE A 192 -11.97 -20.96 -13.08
C PHE A 192 -13.49 -21.09 -12.91
N ALA A 193 -14.02 -22.31 -12.86
CA ALA A 193 -15.44 -22.52 -12.57
C ALA A 193 -15.83 -21.98 -11.19
N GLN A 194 -14.99 -22.22 -10.18
CA GLN A 194 -15.20 -21.69 -8.84
C GLN A 194 -15.14 -20.16 -8.80
N ARG A 195 -14.17 -19.55 -9.51
CA ARG A 195 -14.09 -18.09 -9.64
C ARG A 195 -15.39 -17.50 -10.19
N GLU A 196 -15.93 -18.07 -11.27
CA GLU A 196 -17.19 -17.60 -11.85
C GLU A 196 -18.37 -17.71 -10.89
N LEU A 197 -18.43 -18.78 -10.10
CA LEU A 197 -19.45 -18.92 -9.05
C LEU A 197 -19.29 -17.84 -7.97
N CYS A 198 -18.06 -17.62 -7.51
CA CYS A 198 -17.75 -16.59 -6.53
C CYS A 198 -18.11 -15.18 -7.03
N GLN A 199 -17.74 -14.85 -8.27
CA GLN A 199 -18.07 -13.55 -8.89
C GLN A 199 -19.59 -13.34 -9.02
N LYS A 200 -20.33 -14.38 -9.44
CA LYS A 200 -21.81 -14.34 -9.49
C LYS A 200 -22.42 -14.16 -8.10
N ASN A 201 -21.85 -14.81 -7.09
CA ASN A 201 -22.30 -14.66 -5.72
C ASN A 201 -22.08 -13.24 -5.19
N ILE A 202 -20.89 -12.68 -5.39
CA ILE A 202 -20.56 -11.30 -5.00
C ILE A 202 -21.50 -10.32 -5.70
N LEU A 203 -21.65 -10.44 -7.02
CA LEU A 203 -22.54 -9.57 -7.81
C LEU A 203 -23.99 -9.63 -7.32
N LYS A 204 -24.49 -10.82 -6.97
CA LYS A 204 -25.85 -11.01 -6.48
C LYS A 204 -26.09 -10.37 -5.12
N GLU A 205 -25.13 -10.48 -4.19
CA GLU A 205 -25.29 -10.03 -2.80
C GLU A 205 -24.99 -8.53 -2.63
N ILE A 206 -24.04 -7.96 -3.42
CA ILE A 206 -23.60 -6.57 -3.29
C ILE A 206 -24.11 -5.70 -4.44
N ASN A 207 -24.50 -6.30 -5.58
CA ASN A 207 -24.88 -5.63 -6.82
C ASN A 207 -23.72 -4.82 -7.46
N GLU A 208 -22.48 -5.23 -7.17
CA GLU A 208 -21.24 -4.71 -7.75
C GLU A 208 -20.33 -5.88 -8.18
N ASP A 209 -19.43 -5.64 -9.14
CA ASP A 209 -18.46 -6.64 -9.56
C ASP A 209 -17.41 -6.90 -8.47
N SER A 210 -16.72 -8.04 -8.58
CA SER A 210 -15.76 -8.46 -7.57
C SER A 210 -14.52 -7.56 -7.47
N GLU A 211 -14.07 -6.95 -8.58
CA GLU A 211 -12.92 -6.04 -8.60
C GLU A 211 -13.23 -4.75 -7.85
N SER A 212 -14.38 -4.12 -8.15
CA SER A 212 -14.86 -2.93 -7.45
C SER A 212 -15.07 -3.22 -5.97
N THR A 213 -15.70 -4.35 -5.64
CA THR A 213 -15.96 -4.75 -4.25
C THR A 213 -14.68 -4.95 -3.44
N ILE A 214 -13.64 -5.60 -4.02
CA ILE A 214 -12.35 -5.78 -3.36
C ILE A 214 -11.65 -4.43 -3.19
N THR A 215 -11.70 -3.56 -4.19
CA THR A 215 -11.12 -2.22 -4.13
C THR A 215 -11.75 -1.40 -3.02
N ASP A 216 -13.07 -1.41 -2.92
CA ASP A 216 -13.82 -0.71 -1.87
C ASP A 216 -13.52 -1.27 -0.47
N ALA A 217 -13.37 -2.59 -0.34
CA ALA A 217 -12.97 -3.21 0.91
C ALA A 217 -11.56 -2.77 1.36
N LYS A 218 -10.59 -2.65 0.41
CA LYS A 218 -9.25 -2.12 0.69
C LYS A 218 -9.30 -0.67 1.15
N TYR A 219 -10.06 0.18 0.47
CA TYR A 219 -10.25 1.57 0.90
C TYR A 219 -10.98 1.69 2.23
N GLY A 220 -11.98 0.85 2.48
CA GLY A 220 -12.67 0.76 3.78
C GLY A 220 -11.72 0.41 4.92
N PHE A 221 -10.81 -0.55 4.71
CA PHE A 221 -9.76 -0.89 5.67
C PHE A 221 -8.81 0.30 5.92
N ILE A 222 -8.34 0.97 4.87
CA ILE A 222 -7.46 2.14 4.96
C ILE A 222 -8.14 3.25 5.75
N GLN A 223 -9.39 3.58 5.42
CA GLN A 223 -10.16 4.62 6.09
C GLN A 223 -10.42 4.29 7.56
N GLY A 224 -10.69 3.02 7.87
CA GLY A 224 -10.82 2.54 9.24
C GLY A 224 -9.53 2.75 10.03
N ALA A 225 -8.39 2.32 9.49
CA ALA A 225 -7.08 2.49 10.12
C ALA A 225 -6.72 3.98 10.31
N LEU A 226 -6.96 4.82 9.30
CA LEU A 226 -6.70 6.26 9.39
C LEU A 226 -7.66 6.98 10.34
N LYS A 227 -8.90 6.54 10.47
CA LYS A 227 -9.85 7.12 11.44
C LYS A 227 -9.37 6.97 12.89
N GLU A 228 -8.69 5.87 13.19
CA GLU A 228 -8.15 5.61 14.52
C GLU A 228 -6.83 6.33 14.78
N THR A 229 -6.01 6.51 13.74
CA THR A 229 -4.62 6.93 13.87
C THR A 229 -4.33 8.35 13.40
N PHE A 230 -5.19 8.93 12.55
CA PHE A 230 -4.98 10.22 11.93
C PHE A 230 -5.91 11.29 12.49
N LYS A 231 -5.33 12.33 13.11
CA LYS A 231 -6.06 13.48 13.64
C LYS A 231 -5.81 14.71 12.76
N LYS A 232 -6.86 15.16 12.07
CA LYS A 232 -6.81 16.42 11.30
C LYS A 232 -6.74 17.62 12.25
N ALA A 233 -5.90 18.59 11.90
CA ALA A 233 -5.84 19.86 12.63
C ALA A 233 -7.20 20.58 12.64
N ASN A 234 -7.53 21.22 13.75
CA ASN A 234 -8.73 22.04 13.84
C ASN A 234 -8.70 23.14 12.77
N ARG A 235 -9.79 23.30 12.04
CA ARG A 235 -9.98 24.18 10.88
C ARG A 235 -9.62 25.68 11.09
N HIS A 236 -9.42 26.14 12.32
CA HIS A 236 -9.18 27.55 12.60
C HIS A 236 -7.90 28.14 11.98
N LYS A 237 -6.80 27.41 11.91
CA LYS A 237 -5.57 27.88 11.23
C LYS A 237 -5.72 28.00 9.71
N ARG A 238 -6.49 27.09 9.10
CA ARG A 238 -6.74 27.12 7.63
C ARG A 238 -7.63 28.29 7.18
N LEU A 239 -8.43 28.84 8.08
CA LEU A 239 -9.28 30.00 7.77
C LEU A 239 -8.47 31.28 7.59
N MET A 240 -7.39 31.48 8.38
CA MET A 240 -6.52 32.64 8.23
C MET A 240 -5.76 32.66 6.91
N THR A 241 -5.17 31.51 6.51
CA THR A 241 -4.48 31.41 5.21
C THR A 241 -5.45 31.62 4.05
N LYS A 242 -6.65 31.05 4.09
CA LYS A 242 -7.67 31.27 3.06
C LYS A 242 -8.18 32.70 3.02
N GLN A 243 -8.26 33.38 4.16
CA GLN A 243 -8.64 34.81 4.20
C GLN A 243 -7.54 35.69 3.64
N ILE A 244 -6.26 35.40 3.94
CA ILE A 244 -5.12 36.12 3.37
C ILE A 244 -5.05 35.87 1.85
N ASP A 245 -5.16 34.61 1.40
CA ASP A 245 -5.21 34.27 -0.02
C ASP A 245 -6.39 34.98 -0.73
N ALA A 246 -7.58 34.98 -0.14
CA ALA A 246 -8.74 35.64 -0.73
C ALA A 246 -8.56 37.16 -0.86
N VAL A 247 -7.81 37.78 0.04
CA VAL A 247 -7.49 39.23 -0.02
C VAL A 247 -6.41 39.53 -1.04
N VAL A 248 -5.34 38.70 -1.03
CA VAL A 248 -4.17 38.90 -1.93
C VAL A 248 -4.51 38.56 -3.38
N THR A 249 -5.37 37.54 -3.60
CA THR A 249 -5.80 37.11 -4.95
C THR A 249 -7.14 37.74 -5.39
N HIS A 250 -7.65 38.73 -4.63
CA HIS A 250 -8.91 39.38 -4.95
C HIS A 250 -8.79 40.17 -6.27
N GLN A 251 -9.75 40.02 -7.16
CA GLN A 251 -9.74 40.52 -8.52
C GLN A 251 -9.55 42.05 -8.61
N LEU A 252 -9.96 42.80 -7.60
CA LEU A 252 -9.81 44.26 -7.51
C LEU A 252 -8.70 44.69 -6.54
N TRP A 253 -8.53 43.99 -5.42
CA TRP A 253 -7.55 44.37 -4.37
C TRP A 253 -6.17 43.73 -4.56
N GLY A 254 -6.06 42.69 -5.34
CA GLY A 254 -4.76 42.05 -5.63
C GLY A 254 -3.75 42.98 -6.30
N TYR A 255 -4.18 43.83 -7.23
CA TYR A 255 -3.30 44.80 -7.91
C TYR A 255 -2.74 45.89 -6.97
N PRO A 256 -3.54 46.60 -6.13
CA PRO A 256 -3.02 47.56 -5.16
C PRO A 256 -2.08 46.92 -4.13
N ILE A 257 -2.40 45.71 -3.64
CA ILE A 257 -1.54 45.00 -2.67
C ILE A 257 -0.22 44.61 -3.30
N PHE A 258 -0.22 44.11 -4.53
CA PHE A 258 0.99 43.79 -5.28
C PHE A 258 1.88 45.00 -5.47
N LEU A 259 1.30 46.17 -5.82
CA LEU A 259 1.99 47.44 -6.01
C LEU A 259 2.60 48.01 -4.71
N LEU A 260 1.97 47.70 -3.57
CA LEU A 260 2.43 48.14 -2.25
C LEU A 260 3.53 47.25 -1.69
N LEU A 261 3.64 45.99 -2.14
CA LEU A 261 4.68 45.02 -1.75
C LEU A 261 5.92 45.12 -2.67
N MET A 262 5.80 45.75 -3.83
CA MET A 262 6.88 45.94 -4.78
C MET A 262 7.60 47.31 -4.54
#